data_aa4756d4accb26540df503a84e0393bf
#
_entry.id   aa4756d4accb26540df503a84e0393bf
#
_cell.length_a   1.000
_cell.length_b   1.000
_cell.length_c   1.000
_cell.angle_alpha   90.00
_cell.angle_beta   90.00
_cell.angle_gamma   90.00
#
_symmetry.space_group_name_H-M   'P 1'
#
loop_
_entity.id
_entity.type
_entity.pdbx_description
1 polymer ?
#
loop_
_entity_poly.entity_id
_entity_poly.type
_entity_poly.pdbx_seq_one_letter_code
_entity_poly.pdbx_strand_id
1 'polypeptide(L)'
;MLLTVDIGNTTVAVAAFSGERLTFLRRLPSDTALDGPGWQRALEELLAGTGPVRGCALASVVPALTPKVAHAITAVTGVPVLTVDKHTPTGLPLGDYDAKNLGMDRVVDCVAALSRYAPPLAVFDMGTA
;
A
#
# COMPACT_ATOMS: atom_id res chain seq x y z
N MET A 1 4.14 10.75 -10.69
CA MET A 1 4.73 9.66 -9.92
C MET A 1 3.66 8.63 -9.57
N LEU A 2 4.05 7.43 -9.18
CA LEU A 2 3.19 6.38 -8.67
C LEU A 2 3.28 6.36 -7.15
N LEU A 3 2.14 6.37 -6.44
CA LEU A 3 2.10 6.12 -5.00
C LEU A 3 1.90 4.63 -4.71
N THR A 4 2.56 4.15 -3.68
CA THR A 4 2.25 2.87 -3.05
C THR A 4 1.95 3.09 -1.58
N VAL A 5 0.92 2.45 -1.09
CA VAL A 5 0.47 2.56 0.31
C VAL A 5 0.34 1.17 0.89
N ASP A 6 1.00 0.97 2.02
CA ASP A 6 0.89 -0.25 2.81
C ASP A 6 0.31 0.10 4.19
N ILE A 7 -0.85 -0.47 4.51
CA ILE A 7 -1.55 -0.26 5.78
C ILE A 7 -1.35 -1.48 6.67
N GLY A 8 -0.33 -1.40 7.51
CA GLY A 8 -0.07 -2.36 8.58
C GLY A 8 -0.84 -2.02 9.86
N ASN A 9 -0.78 -2.91 10.85
CA ASN A 9 -1.47 -2.72 12.15
C ASN A 9 -0.95 -1.52 12.95
N THR A 10 0.32 -1.17 12.77
CA THR A 10 0.97 -0.07 13.54
C THR A 10 1.20 1.15 12.67
N THR A 11 1.48 0.97 11.38
CA THR A 11 1.98 2.02 10.50
C THR A 11 1.30 1.97 9.14
N VAL A 12 0.97 3.14 8.61
CA VAL A 12 0.66 3.36 7.20
C VAL A 12 1.91 3.89 6.51
N ALA A 13 2.53 3.07 5.68
CA ALA A 13 3.69 3.46 4.89
C ALA A 13 3.23 4.00 3.53
N VAL A 14 3.68 5.20 3.16
CA VAL A 14 3.40 5.85 1.88
C VAL A 14 4.72 6.08 1.16
N ALA A 15 4.88 5.47 0.01
CA ALA A 15 6.04 5.65 -0.84
C ALA A 15 5.64 6.21 -2.21
N ALA A 16 6.55 6.95 -2.83
CA ALA A 16 6.37 7.44 -4.19
C ALA A 16 7.53 7.02 -5.08
N PHE A 17 7.18 6.67 -6.31
CA PHE A 17 8.13 6.24 -7.32
C PHE A 17 8.02 7.10 -8.59
N SER A 18 9.19 7.42 -9.15
CA SER A 18 9.34 7.97 -10.51
C SER A 18 10.07 6.93 -11.37
N GLY A 19 9.32 6.18 -12.19
CA GLY A 19 9.81 4.94 -12.76
C GLY A 19 10.13 3.94 -11.66
N GLU A 20 11.33 3.38 -11.66
CA GLU A 20 11.81 2.45 -10.62
C GLU A 20 12.47 3.14 -9.42
N ARG A 21 12.66 4.46 -9.48
CA ARG A 21 13.33 5.20 -8.43
C ARG A 21 12.38 5.60 -7.32
N LEU A 22 12.64 5.14 -6.10
CA LEU A 22 12.00 5.64 -4.89
C LEU A 22 12.33 7.12 -4.70
N THR A 23 11.32 7.99 -4.64
CA THR A 23 11.48 9.43 -4.43
C THR A 23 11.33 9.81 -2.96
N PHE A 24 10.39 9.17 -2.27
CA PHE A 24 10.27 9.25 -0.82
C PHE A 24 9.59 8.01 -0.23
N LEU A 25 9.82 7.79 1.05
CA LEU A 25 9.07 6.88 1.92
C LEU A 25 8.77 7.62 3.21
N ARG A 26 7.50 7.70 3.57
CA ARG A 26 7.01 8.32 4.81
C ARG A 26 6.06 7.38 5.53
N ARG A 27 5.96 7.55 6.84
CA ARG A 27 5.11 6.70 7.68
C ARG A 27 4.22 7.54 8.56
N LEU A 28 2.96 7.11 8.68
CA LEU A 28 1.96 7.65 9.58
C LEU A 28 1.54 6.53 10.55
N PRO A 29 1.11 6.84 11.78
CA PRO A 29 0.49 5.84 12.65
C PRO A 29 -0.79 5.27 12.02
N SER A 30 -1.06 3.98 12.22
CA SER A 30 -2.33 3.34 11.85
C SER A 30 -3.42 3.70 12.86
N ASP A 31 -3.83 4.98 12.86
CA ASP A 31 -4.84 5.48 13.79
C ASP A 31 -6.26 5.20 13.26
N THR A 32 -6.90 4.19 13.85
CA THR A 32 -8.27 3.81 13.49
C THR A 32 -9.32 4.80 13.99
N ALA A 33 -8.99 5.64 14.98
CA ALA A 33 -9.86 6.67 15.53
C ALA A 33 -9.91 7.90 14.62
N LEU A 34 -8.89 8.11 13.79
CA LEU A 34 -8.86 9.24 12.85
C LEU A 34 -9.98 9.09 11.82
N ASP A 35 -10.75 10.15 11.64
CA ASP A 35 -11.83 10.20 10.66
C ASP A 35 -11.32 10.46 9.22
N GLY A 36 -12.22 10.43 8.25
CA GLY A 36 -11.88 10.69 6.84
C GLY A 36 -11.22 12.05 6.61
N PRO A 37 -11.78 13.16 7.11
CA PRO A 37 -11.15 14.49 7.02
C PRO A 37 -9.79 14.57 7.71
N GLY A 38 -9.59 13.85 8.80
CA GLY A 38 -8.30 13.75 9.49
C GLY A 38 -7.25 13.06 8.61
N TRP A 39 -7.59 11.94 8.00
CA TRP A 39 -6.73 11.26 7.04
C TRP A 39 -6.44 12.12 5.81
N GLN A 40 -7.43 12.87 5.30
CA GLN A 40 -7.20 13.77 4.19
C GLN A 40 -6.15 14.83 4.53
N ARG A 41 -6.28 15.54 5.67
CA ARG A 41 -5.29 16.53 6.13
C ARG A 41 -3.89 15.93 6.30
N ALA A 42 -3.80 14.76 6.93
CA ALA A 42 -2.51 14.08 7.13
C ALA A 42 -1.83 13.72 5.79
N LEU A 43 -2.61 13.31 4.79
CA LEU A 43 -2.09 13.00 3.46
C LEU A 43 -1.78 14.27 2.65
N GLU A 44 -2.55 15.35 2.76
CA GLU A 44 -2.22 16.64 2.18
C GLU A 44 -0.87 17.17 2.67
N GLU A 45 -0.63 17.13 3.98
CA GLU A 45 0.65 17.51 4.59
C GLU A 45 1.78 16.59 4.12
N LEU A 46 1.54 15.27 4.11
CA LEU A 46 2.53 14.29 3.70
C LEU A 46 2.93 14.45 2.23
N LEU A 47 1.99 14.78 1.36
CA LEU A 47 2.20 14.93 -0.07
C LEU A 47 2.56 16.36 -0.49
N ALA A 48 2.59 17.32 0.46
CA ALA A 48 2.94 18.69 0.16
C ALA A 48 4.29 18.82 -0.53
N GLY A 49 4.35 19.60 -1.62
CA GLY A 49 5.56 19.80 -2.41
C GLY A 49 6.00 18.61 -3.25
N THR A 50 5.23 17.53 -3.30
CA THR A 50 5.49 16.42 -4.21
C THR A 50 4.93 16.72 -5.61
N GLY A 51 5.50 16.11 -6.63
CA GLY A 51 4.99 16.26 -8.01
C GLY A 51 3.64 15.53 -8.22
N PRO A 52 3.04 15.65 -9.41
CA PRO A 52 1.72 15.10 -9.67
C PRO A 52 1.71 13.56 -9.56
N VAL A 53 0.72 13.06 -8.85
CA VAL A 53 0.43 11.62 -8.75
C VAL A 53 -0.33 11.18 -10.01
N ARG A 54 0.03 10.04 -10.58
CA ARG A 54 -0.60 9.47 -11.77
C ARG A 54 -1.34 8.16 -11.50
N GLY A 55 -1.11 7.56 -10.34
CA GLY A 55 -1.75 6.32 -9.91
C GLY A 55 -1.37 6.00 -8.48
N CYS A 56 -2.17 5.15 -7.85
CA CYS A 56 -1.93 4.67 -6.50
C CYS A 56 -2.31 3.19 -6.38
N ALA A 57 -1.42 2.40 -5.78
CA ALA A 57 -1.71 1.04 -5.35
C ALA A 57 -1.67 0.97 -3.82
N LEU A 58 -2.64 0.27 -3.22
CA LEU A 58 -2.80 0.14 -1.78
C LEU A 58 -2.96 -1.31 -1.39
N ALA A 59 -2.09 -1.79 -0.50
CA ALA A 59 -2.26 -3.05 0.23
C ALA A 59 -2.62 -2.75 1.68
N SER A 60 -3.41 -3.62 2.31
CA SER A 60 -3.85 -3.40 3.69
C SER A 60 -4.16 -4.69 4.41
N VAL A 61 -3.79 -4.74 5.70
CA VAL A 61 -4.23 -5.75 6.68
C VAL A 61 -5.16 -5.16 7.73
N VAL A 62 -5.60 -3.90 7.55
CA VAL A 62 -6.49 -3.19 8.49
C VAL A 62 -7.78 -2.75 7.78
N PRO A 63 -8.81 -3.60 7.71
CA PRO A 63 -10.05 -3.30 6.96
C PRO A 63 -10.74 -2.00 7.38
N ALA A 64 -10.63 -1.61 8.65
CA ALA A 64 -11.24 -0.38 9.17
C ALA A 64 -10.60 0.91 8.61
N LEU A 65 -9.32 0.86 8.22
CA LEU A 65 -8.59 1.98 7.66
C LEU A 65 -8.64 2.04 6.12
N THR A 66 -8.71 0.90 5.49
CA THR A 66 -8.61 0.78 4.02
C THR A 66 -9.53 1.77 3.29
N PRO A 67 -10.84 1.84 3.54
CA PRO A 67 -11.72 2.76 2.82
C PRO A 67 -11.44 4.23 3.18
N LYS A 68 -11.09 4.54 4.43
CA LYS A 68 -10.79 5.91 4.86
C LYS A 68 -9.57 6.47 4.14
N VAL A 69 -8.47 5.68 4.13
CA VAL A 69 -7.21 6.07 3.50
C VAL A 69 -7.34 6.13 1.99
N ALA A 70 -7.99 5.14 1.36
CA ALA A 70 -8.21 5.13 -0.09
C ALA A 70 -9.05 6.34 -0.54
N HIS A 71 -10.12 6.68 0.18
CA HIS A 71 -10.93 7.86 -0.12
C HIS A 71 -10.14 9.15 0.03
N ALA A 72 -9.36 9.27 1.12
CA ALA A 72 -8.53 10.45 1.38
C ALA A 72 -7.46 10.63 0.29
N ILE A 73 -6.80 9.56 -0.16
CA ILE A 73 -5.84 9.62 -1.27
C ILE A 73 -6.52 10.12 -2.54
N THR A 74 -7.69 9.57 -2.88
CA THR A 74 -8.44 10.01 -4.07
C THR A 74 -8.83 11.48 -3.96
N ALA A 75 -9.27 11.94 -2.80
CA ALA A 75 -9.63 13.34 -2.57
C ALA A 75 -8.42 14.29 -2.74
N VAL A 76 -7.24 13.90 -2.24
CA VAL A 76 -6.03 14.74 -2.29
C VAL A 76 -5.37 14.73 -3.67
N THR A 77 -5.37 13.59 -4.33
CA THR A 77 -4.57 13.40 -5.57
C THR A 77 -5.38 13.45 -6.85
N GLY A 78 -6.70 13.28 -6.75
CA GLY A 78 -7.60 13.18 -7.91
C GLY A 78 -7.48 11.86 -8.67
N VAL A 79 -6.67 10.89 -8.21
CA VAL A 79 -6.51 9.60 -8.89
C VAL A 79 -7.22 8.47 -8.16
N PRO A 80 -7.78 7.48 -8.87
CA PRO A 80 -8.36 6.31 -8.25
C PRO A 80 -7.28 5.45 -7.59
N VAL A 81 -7.62 4.82 -6.46
CA VAL A 81 -6.74 3.91 -5.74
C VAL A 81 -7.04 2.47 -6.15
N LEU A 82 -6.03 1.77 -6.65
CA LEU A 82 -6.08 0.32 -6.82
C LEU A 82 -5.85 -0.34 -5.46
N THR A 83 -6.91 -0.79 -4.82
CA THR A 83 -6.77 -1.60 -3.61
C THR A 83 -6.49 -3.05 -4.01
N VAL A 84 -5.33 -3.55 -3.59
CA VAL A 84 -4.93 -4.93 -3.85
C VAL A 84 -5.75 -5.86 -2.95
N ASP A 85 -6.42 -6.81 -3.56
CA ASP A 85 -7.21 -7.83 -2.90
C ASP A 85 -6.95 -9.23 -3.49
N LYS A 86 -7.62 -10.24 -2.97
CA LYS A 86 -7.49 -11.63 -3.43
C LYS A 86 -7.89 -11.87 -4.90
N HIS A 87 -8.58 -10.92 -5.53
CA HIS A 87 -9.01 -10.99 -6.92
C HIS A 87 -8.09 -10.19 -7.85
N THR A 88 -7.19 -9.41 -7.28
CA THR A 88 -6.22 -8.63 -8.06
C THR A 88 -5.27 -9.58 -8.79
N PRO A 89 -5.16 -9.49 -10.14
CA PRO A 89 -4.31 -10.39 -10.91
C PRO A 89 -2.83 -10.04 -10.69
N THR A 90 -2.22 -10.67 -9.70
CA THR A 90 -0.82 -10.44 -9.33
C THR A 90 0.19 -11.27 -10.11
N GLY A 91 -0.27 -12.25 -10.87
CA GLY A 91 0.60 -13.21 -11.57
C GLY A 91 1.18 -14.30 -10.65
N LEU A 92 0.90 -14.25 -9.34
CA LEU A 92 1.32 -15.30 -8.41
C LEU A 92 0.34 -16.49 -8.49
N PRO A 93 0.84 -17.72 -8.70
CA PRO A 93 0.02 -18.91 -8.54
C PRO A 93 -0.15 -19.17 -7.05
N LEU A 94 -1.17 -18.57 -6.43
CA LEU A 94 -1.44 -18.74 -5.00
C LEU A 94 -1.91 -20.16 -4.65
N GLY A 95 -2.29 -20.97 -5.67
CA GLY A 95 -2.61 -22.38 -5.52
C GLY A 95 -3.68 -22.64 -4.47
N ASP A 96 -3.45 -23.66 -3.66
CA ASP A 96 -4.33 -24.08 -2.56
C ASP A 96 -4.15 -23.25 -1.28
N TYR A 97 -3.40 -22.15 -1.32
CA TYR A 97 -3.27 -21.26 -0.17
C TYR A 97 -4.64 -20.68 0.20
N ASP A 98 -5.00 -20.84 1.47
CA ASP A 98 -6.20 -20.26 2.01
C ASP A 98 -6.12 -18.72 1.92
N ALA A 99 -6.71 -18.19 0.85
CA ALA A 99 -6.74 -16.74 0.58
C ALA A 99 -7.41 -15.92 1.70
N LYS A 100 -8.08 -16.57 2.67
CA LYS A 100 -8.67 -15.90 3.83
C LYS A 100 -7.63 -15.52 4.88
N ASN A 101 -6.51 -16.24 4.93
CA ASN A 101 -5.46 -16.07 5.94
C ASN A 101 -4.18 -15.43 5.38
N LEU A 102 -4.11 -15.21 4.08
CA LEU A 102 -2.96 -14.57 3.44
C LEU A 102 -3.15 -13.04 3.43
N GLY A 103 -2.35 -12.34 4.21
CA GLY A 103 -2.31 -10.86 4.18
C GLY A 103 -1.84 -10.36 2.81
N MET A 104 -2.46 -9.29 2.33
CA MET A 104 -2.09 -8.71 1.03
C MET A 104 -0.71 -8.04 1.05
N ASP A 105 -0.21 -7.64 2.21
CA ASP A 105 1.18 -7.23 2.46
C ASP A 105 2.17 -8.29 1.94
N ARG A 106 2.00 -9.53 2.35
CA ARG A 106 2.86 -10.65 1.92
C ARG A 106 2.75 -10.94 0.42
N VAL A 107 1.56 -10.79 -0.15
CA VAL A 107 1.34 -10.97 -1.59
C VAL A 107 2.12 -9.93 -2.39
N VAL A 108 2.04 -8.65 -2.03
CA VAL A 108 2.75 -7.59 -2.75
C VAL A 108 4.26 -7.68 -2.58
N ASP A 109 4.75 -8.13 -1.42
CA ASP A 109 6.18 -8.39 -1.19
C ASP A 109 6.71 -9.51 -2.09
N CYS A 110 5.95 -10.61 -2.23
CA CYS A 110 6.31 -11.69 -3.15
C CYS A 110 6.31 -11.22 -4.61
N VAL A 111 5.33 -10.42 -5.04
CA VAL A 111 5.31 -9.82 -6.38
C VAL A 111 6.54 -8.97 -6.61
N ALA A 112 6.88 -8.10 -5.66
CA ALA A 112 8.04 -7.24 -5.73
C ALA A 112 9.36 -8.04 -5.79
N ALA A 113 9.47 -9.10 -4.99
CA ALA A 113 10.65 -9.96 -4.98
C ALA A 113 10.82 -10.68 -6.33
N LEU A 114 9.75 -11.25 -6.86
CA LEU A 114 9.78 -11.96 -8.15
C LEU A 114 10.03 -11.05 -9.34
N SER A 115 9.70 -9.77 -9.24
CA SER A 115 10.03 -8.80 -10.30
C SER A 115 11.53 -8.52 -10.41
N ARG A 116 12.32 -8.87 -9.38
CA ARG A 116 13.76 -8.58 -9.28
C ARG A 116 14.64 -9.81 -9.24
N TYR A 117 14.12 -10.92 -8.75
CA TYR A 117 14.89 -12.14 -8.50
C TYR A 117 14.17 -13.34 -9.09
N ALA A 118 14.93 -14.24 -9.68
CA ALA A 118 14.42 -15.53 -10.17
C ALA A 118 14.13 -16.50 -9.01
N PRO A 119 13.05 -17.29 -9.06
CA PRO A 119 12.80 -18.34 -8.09
C PRO A 119 13.84 -19.49 -8.22
N PRO A 120 14.05 -20.31 -7.15
CA PRO A 120 13.35 -20.26 -5.86
C PRO A 120 13.87 -19.13 -4.96
N LEU A 121 12.95 -18.46 -4.26
CA LEU A 121 13.30 -17.41 -3.30
C LEU A 121 12.41 -17.48 -2.05
N ALA A 122 12.91 -16.95 -0.93
CA ALA A 122 12.16 -16.78 0.30
C ALA A 122 12.11 -15.30 0.66
N VAL A 123 10.93 -14.82 1.05
CA VAL A 123 10.69 -13.45 1.48
C VAL A 123 10.40 -13.46 2.98
N PHE A 124 11.16 -12.67 3.74
CA PHE A 124 10.97 -12.50 5.18
C PHE A 124 10.53 -11.07 5.44
N ASP A 125 9.29 -10.90 5.88
CA ASP A 125 8.79 -9.64 6.42
C ASP A 125 8.85 -9.70 7.94
N MET A 126 9.66 -8.80 8.53
CA MET A 126 9.87 -8.72 9.98
C MET A 126 9.25 -7.42 10.49
N GLY A 127 7.98 -7.51 10.88
CA GLY A 127 7.22 -6.40 11.40
C GLY A 127 6.96 -6.50 12.91
N THR A 128 6.18 -5.56 13.43
CA THR A 128 5.61 -5.60 14.79
C THR A 128 4.36 -6.47 14.76
N ALA A 129 4.52 -7.75 14.89
CA ALA A 129 3.39 -8.67 14.95
C ALA A 129 2.67 -8.58 16.31
#